data_50260ca090b2b05b0d068ae41d5a28d1
#
_entry.id   50260ca090b2b05b0d068ae41d5a28d1
#
_cell.length_a   1.000
_cell.length_b   1.000
_cell.length_c   1.000
_cell.angle_alpha   90.00
_cell.angle_beta   90.00
_cell.angle_gamma   90.00
#
_symmetry.space_group_name_H-M   'P 1'
#
loop_
_entity.id
_entity.type
_entity.pdbx_description
1 polymer ?
#
loop_
_entity_poly.entity_id
_entity_poly.type
_entity_poly.pdbx_seq_one_letter_code
_entity_poly.pdbx_strand_id
1 'polypeptide(L)'
;MSSSSQPSWNFASRREWLKRTGCGFGMLSLMHLLNEELGLQGIGPGTARADGLGQRSLDPLAPRESHFPAKAKHVIWIFVNGGPSQVDTWDYKPNLEKANGKSIKEFDPNFSNTTGFFKNSVGNLMKSPFEFRPRGECGKMVSSIFPHLGEHVDKMAFIHSGYTESNNHSPALFAMNTGIARMGYPCVGSWVTYGLGSESRDLPSFVVMSDPKGRGLPKGHAANWSAGFLPGIYQGTQLRPTGDAIDNLKLPGHLNPASQRQQLDLLKKLNQFHLDSHAAEGDLAARIESFELAYRMQSTAPETIDLSKEPEHIQQLYGINDPKCDHFARQCLMARRFIEKGVRFVQIYSGGMENERSWDGHVDIRGNHQQFADETDKPIAGLLSDLQQRGLLDETLIIWCGEFGRLPIAQTGDKPGRDHNPHCFTTWLAGGGVRGGVSYGESDEIGFKAAVNRVHLNDLHATILHLLGLDHKRLTYMYNGRNFRLTDVAGEVIRPILA
;
A
#
# COMPACT_ATOMS: atom_id res chain seq x y z
N MET A 1 55.24 46.29 -24.71
CA MET A 1 54.77 44.95 -25.22
C MET A 1 53.69 44.46 -24.31
N SER A 2 52.47 44.69 -24.69
CA SER A 2 51.25 44.33 -23.91
C SER A 2 50.76 43.01 -24.44
N SER A 3 50.70 41.99 -23.58
CA SER A 3 50.06 40.72 -23.87
C SER A 3 48.65 40.73 -23.31
N SER A 4 47.69 40.78 -24.22
CA SER A 4 46.26 40.63 -23.92
C SER A 4 45.90 39.14 -23.65
N SER A 5 45.53 38.79 -22.45
CA SER A 5 44.96 37.47 -22.10
C SER A 5 43.50 37.43 -22.53
N GLN A 6 43.16 36.60 -23.50
CA GLN A 6 41.77 36.25 -23.81
C GLN A 6 41.23 35.27 -22.76
N PRO A 7 39.95 35.38 -22.31
CA PRO A 7 39.35 34.42 -21.41
C PRO A 7 39.06 33.10 -22.16
N SER A 8 39.63 32.00 -21.68
CA SER A 8 39.33 30.65 -22.15
C SER A 8 37.95 30.23 -21.68
N TRP A 9 37.00 30.11 -22.60
CA TRP A 9 35.72 29.47 -22.36
C TRP A 9 35.89 27.94 -22.28
N ASN A 10 35.94 27.40 -21.06
CA ASN A 10 35.87 25.96 -20.87
C ASN A 10 34.43 25.51 -21.18
N PHE A 11 34.24 24.94 -22.34
CA PHE A 11 32.98 24.25 -22.67
C PHE A 11 32.87 23.02 -21.78
N ALA A 12 31.92 23.05 -20.83
CA ALA A 12 31.50 21.88 -20.11
C ALA A 12 31.09 20.79 -21.13
N SER A 13 31.40 19.54 -20.84
CA SER A 13 31.06 18.44 -21.74
C SER A 13 29.52 18.43 -21.97
N ARG A 14 29.06 17.94 -23.14
CA ARG A 14 27.61 17.79 -23.43
C ARG A 14 26.85 17.15 -22.30
N ARG A 15 27.48 16.23 -21.55
CA ARG A 15 26.94 15.55 -20.38
C ARG A 15 26.78 16.48 -19.16
N GLU A 16 27.69 17.39 -18.94
CA GLU A 16 27.61 18.40 -17.87
C GLU A 16 26.64 19.52 -18.21
N TRP A 17 26.53 19.88 -19.46
CA TRP A 17 25.52 20.82 -19.93
C TRP A 17 24.11 20.23 -19.74
N LEU A 18 23.89 18.96 -20.12
CA LEU A 18 22.63 18.22 -19.88
C LEU A 18 22.33 18.06 -18.40
N LYS A 19 23.31 17.89 -17.53
CA LYS A 19 23.12 17.83 -16.08
C LYS A 19 22.73 19.18 -15.46
N ARG A 20 23.26 20.29 -15.98
CA ARG A 20 23.00 21.65 -15.48
C ARG A 20 21.71 22.26 -16.03
N THR A 21 21.29 21.90 -17.21
CA THR A 21 19.94 22.20 -17.77
C THR A 21 18.88 21.21 -17.37
N GLY A 22 19.18 20.33 -16.42
CA GLY A 22 18.45 19.15 -15.98
C GLY A 22 17.04 19.34 -15.41
N CYS A 23 16.30 20.31 -15.91
CA CYS A 23 14.85 20.41 -15.77
C CYS A 23 14.21 20.09 -17.13
N GLY A 24 14.03 18.82 -17.47
CA GLY A 24 13.06 18.33 -18.45
C GLY A 24 13.03 18.88 -19.89
N PHE A 25 13.45 20.13 -20.13
CA PHE A 25 13.37 20.81 -21.42
C PHE A 25 14.33 20.22 -22.48
N GLY A 26 15.55 19.86 -22.08
CA GLY A 26 16.53 19.28 -23.00
C GLY A 26 16.13 17.90 -23.51
N MET A 27 15.43 17.13 -22.72
CA MET A 27 14.95 15.80 -23.10
C MET A 27 13.76 15.89 -24.08
N LEU A 28 12.87 16.86 -23.92
CA LEU A 28 11.74 17.10 -24.83
C LEU A 28 12.20 17.58 -26.21
N SER A 29 13.21 18.49 -26.25
CA SER A 29 13.80 18.93 -27.49
C SER A 29 14.60 17.84 -28.20
N LEU A 30 15.28 16.98 -27.44
CA LEU A 30 16.02 15.84 -27.99
C LEU A 30 15.06 14.77 -28.55
N MET A 31 13.96 14.48 -27.87
CA MET A 31 12.93 13.55 -28.38
C MET A 31 12.25 14.08 -29.64
N HIS A 32 12.01 15.39 -29.72
CA HIS A 32 11.45 16.00 -30.93
C HIS A 32 12.42 15.91 -32.13
N LEU A 33 13.69 16.24 -31.93
CA LEU A 33 14.72 16.13 -32.94
C LEU A 33 14.97 14.69 -33.40
N LEU A 34 14.96 13.73 -32.47
CA LEU A 34 15.11 12.32 -32.79
C LEU A 34 13.89 11.76 -33.55
N ASN A 35 12.71 12.24 -33.30
CA ASN A 35 11.50 11.87 -34.06
C ASN A 35 11.53 12.42 -35.50
N GLU A 36 12.03 13.64 -35.72
CA GLU A 36 12.18 14.21 -37.06
C GLU A 36 13.30 13.54 -37.88
N GLU A 37 14.46 13.25 -37.26
CA GLU A 37 15.57 12.61 -37.97
C GLU A 37 15.38 11.11 -38.27
N LEU A 38 14.65 10.38 -37.41
CA LEU A 38 14.49 8.93 -37.55
C LEU A 38 13.23 8.51 -38.31
N GLY A 39 12.40 9.46 -38.74
CA GLY A 39 11.20 9.16 -39.55
C GLY A 39 10.19 8.21 -38.87
N LEU A 40 10.22 8.12 -37.55
CA LEU A 40 9.33 7.25 -36.76
C LEU A 40 7.94 7.88 -36.61
N GLN A 41 7.24 8.06 -37.73
CA GLN A 41 5.80 8.32 -37.72
C GLN A 41 5.10 7.02 -37.29
N GLY A 42 4.63 6.98 -36.05
CA GLY A 42 3.70 5.94 -35.64
C GLY A 42 3.92 5.22 -34.33
N ILE A 43 4.90 5.61 -33.50
CA ILE A 43 5.00 5.09 -32.12
C ILE A 43 4.69 6.21 -31.13
N GLY A 44 3.46 6.71 -31.18
CA GLY A 44 2.86 7.45 -30.08
C GLY A 44 2.24 6.48 -29.10
N PRO A 45 2.25 6.78 -27.76
CA PRO A 45 1.46 6.01 -26.81
C PRO A 45 0.01 6.01 -27.26
N GLY A 46 -0.55 4.81 -27.47
CA GLY A 46 -1.90 4.61 -27.98
C GLY A 46 -2.91 5.48 -27.25
N THR A 47 -3.73 6.19 -27.99
CA THR A 47 -4.82 7.01 -27.47
C THR A 47 -5.74 6.13 -26.63
N ALA A 48 -5.64 6.21 -25.31
CA ALA A 48 -6.52 5.51 -24.40
C ALA A 48 -7.92 6.16 -24.47
N ARG A 49 -8.84 5.52 -25.20
CA ARG A 49 -10.28 5.83 -25.10
C ARG A 49 -10.83 5.04 -23.91
N ALA A 50 -11.16 5.75 -22.84
CA ALA A 50 -12.00 5.22 -21.77
C ALA A 50 -13.46 5.45 -22.18
N ASP A 51 -14.05 4.46 -22.84
CA ASP A 51 -15.48 4.43 -23.07
C ASP A 51 -16.16 4.04 -21.75
N GLY A 52 -16.88 4.98 -21.13
CA GLY A 52 -17.77 4.68 -20.02
C GLY A 52 -17.72 5.59 -18.78
N LEU A 53 -16.78 6.51 -18.70
CA LEU A 53 -16.81 7.57 -17.67
C LEU A 53 -17.14 8.90 -18.35
N GLY A 54 -18.11 9.67 -17.82
CA GLY A 54 -18.57 10.94 -18.34
C GLY A 54 -17.46 11.91 -18.74
N GLN A 55 -17.77 13.03 -19.39
CA GLN A 55 -16.79 14.01 -19.91
C GLN A 55 -15.63 14.22 -18.95
N ARG A 56 -14.40 13.81 -19.37
CA ARG A 56 -13.19 13.93 -18.57
C ARG A 56 -12.98 15.41 -18.24
N SER A 57 -13.00 15.75 -16.96
CA SER A 57 -12.42 16.99 -16.47
C SER A 57 -10.97 17.10 -16.97
N LEU A 58 -10.52 18.31 -17.31
CA LEU A 58 -9.09 18.55 -17.61
C LEU A 58 -8.18 18.24 -16.42
N ASP A 59 -8.76 18.23 -15.20
CA ASP A 59 -8.07 17.78 -13.99
C ASP A 59 -8.21 16.25 -13.83
N PRO A 60 -7.12 15.48 -13.98
CA PRO A 60 -7.13 14.03 -13.84
C PRO A 60 -7.42 13.55 -12.41
N LEU A 61 -7.26 14.41 -11.39
CA LEU A 61 -7.58 14.13 -9.98
C LEU A 61 -8.97 14.66 -9.56
N ALA A 62 -9.73 15.29 -10.43
CA ALA A 62 -11.08 15.73 -10.09
C ALA A 62 -11.90 14.56 -9.52
N PRO A 63 -12.70 14.78 -8.46
CA PRO A 63 -13.61 13.77 -7.92
C PRO A 63 -14.50 13.18 -9.03
N ARG A 64 -14.68 11.87 -9.00
CA ARG A 64 -15.52 11.14 -9.96
C ARG A 64 -16.61 10.39 -9.22
N GLU A 65 -17.76 10.28 -9.87
CA GLU A 65 -18.85 9.46 -9.36
C GLU A 65 -18.46 7.98 -9.36
N SER A 66 -18.82 7.29 -8.28
CA SER A 66 -18.71 5.85 -8.18
C SER A 66 -19.73 5.15 -9.10
N HIS A 67 -19.50 3.89 -9.44
CA HIS A 67 -20.41 3.11 -10.31
C HIS A 67 -21.74 2.78 -9.62
N PHE A 68 -21.75 2.75 -8.29
CA PHE A 68 -22.91 2.56 -7.41
C PHE A 68 -22.61 3.17 -6.04
N PRO A 69 -23.60 3.35 -5.14
CA PRO A 69 -23.37 3.98 -3.84
C PRO A 69 -22.25 3.30 -3.04
N ALA A 70 -21.21 4.07 -2.75
CA ALA A 70 -20.07 3.61 -1.96
C ALA A 70 -20.45 3.47 -0.49
N LYS A 71 -19.84 2.50 0.19
CA LYS A 71 -19.89 2.34 1.66
C LYS A 71 -18.67 2.99 2.31
N ALA A 72 -17.51 2.89 1.67
CA ALA A 72 -16.28 3.54 2.10
C ALA A 72 -15.92 4.72 1.17
N LYS A 73 -15.42 5.79 1.75
CA LYS A 73 -14.81 6.94 1.05
C LYS A 73 -13.29 6.86 1.08
N HIS A 74 -12.75 6.33 2.16
CA HIS A 74 -11.33 6.28 2.46
C HIS A 74 -10.86 4.87 2.74
N VAL A 75 -9.57 4.62 2.51
CA VAL A 75 -8.90 3.36 2.86
C VAL A 75 -7.66 3.67 3.68
N ILE A 76 -7.47 2.97 4.79
CA ILE A 76 -6.20 2.87 5.49
C ILE A 76 -5.75 1.42 5.42
N TRP A 77 -4.70 1.16 4.66
CA TRP A 77 -4.14 -0.19 4.54
C TRP A 77 -2.90 -0.33 5.40
N ILE A 78 -3.03 -1.10 6.47
CA ILE A 78 -1.92 -1.48 7.35
C ILE A 78 -1.29 -2.73 6.75
N PHE A 79 -0.19 -2.53 6.03
CA PHE A 79 0.54 -3.60 5.37
C PHE A 79 1.63 -4.14 6.31
N VAL A 80 1.42 -5.34 6.83
CA VAL A 80 2.35 -6.03 7.74
C VAL A 80 3.34 -6.84 6.93
N ASN A 81 4.39 -6.16 6.50
CA ASN A 81 5.39 -6.68 5.58
C ASN A 81 6.20 -7.83 6.18
N GLY A 82 6.42 -8.87 5.41
CA GLY A 82 7.16 -10.05 5.81
C GLY A 82 6.31 -11.29 6.04
N GLY A 83 4.98 -11.19 5.95
CA GLY A 83 4.08 -12.34 6.06
C GLY A 83 3.88 -12.83 7.50
N PRO A 84 3.02 -12.18 8.29
CA PRO A 84 2.74 -12.60 9.66
C PRO A 84 2.14 -14.00 9.72
N SER A 85 2.51 -14.75 10.73
CA SER A 85 2.01 -16.11 10.95
C SER A 85 0.54 -16.11 11.38
N GLN A 86 -0.34 -16.65 10.53
CA GLN A 86 -1.76 -16.76 10.85
C GLN A 86 -2.02 -17.59 12.11
N VAL A 87 -1.29 -18.69 12.29
CA VAL A 87 -1.45 -19.61 13.45
C VAL A 87 -0.90 -19.04 14.75
N ASP A 88 -0.12 -17.97 14.70
CA ASP A 88 0.44 -17.31 15.87
C ASP A 88 -0.25 -15.98 16.20
N THR A 89 -1.19 -15.55 15.32
CA THR A 89 -1.88 -14.25 15.44
C THR A 89 -3.41 -14.38 15.59
N TRP A 90 -4.12 -14.77 14.53
CA TRP A 90 -5.59 -14.69 14.45
C TRP A 90 -6.28 -16.01 14.17
N ASP A 91 -5.55 -17.05 13.73
CA ASP A 91 -6.11 -18.34 13.32
C ASP A 91 -5.71 -19.45 14.30
N TYR A 92 -6.38 -19.49 15.45
CA TYR A 92 -6.12 -20.47 16.51
C TYR A 92 -6.40 -21.91 16.05
N LYS A 93 -5.41 -22.81 16.24
CA LYS A 93 -5.47 -24.20 15.81
C LYS A 93 -5.23 -25.18 16.99
N PRO A 94 -6.28 -25.64 17.67
CA PRO A 94 -6.14 -26.58 18.77
C PRO A 94 -5.53 -27.93 18.34
N ASN A 95 -5.72 -28.34 17.08
CA ASN A 95 -5.10 -29.57 16.58
C ASN A 95 -3.59 -29.41 16.37
N LEU A 96 -3.12 -28.22 16.07
CA LEU A 96 -1.69 -27.94 16.01
C LEU A 96 -1.00 -28.06 17.37
N GLU A 97 -1.72 -27.71 18.47
CA GLU A 97 -1.21 -27.95 19.84
C GLU A 97 -1.06 -29.45 20.14
N LYS A 98 -2.06 -30.28 19.75
CA LYS A 98 -2.06 -31.75 19.94
C LYS A 98 -1.00 -32.43 19.05
N ALA A 99 -0.69 -31.84 17.91
CA ALA A 99 0.28 -32.36 16.94
C ALA A 99 1.70 -31.84 17.15
N ASN A 100 1.94 -31.00 18.16
CA ASN A 100 3.24 -30.39 18.40
C ASN A 100 4.36 -31.41 18.51
N GLY A 101 5.42 -31.23 17.75
CA GLY A 101 6.58 -32.12 17.71
C GLY A 101 6.43 -33.33 16.78
N LYS A 102 5.26 -33.59 16.20
CA LYS A 102 5.06 -34.65 15.21
C LYS A 102 5.44 -34.18 13.81
N SER A 103 5.92 -35.09 12.99
CA SER A 103 6.03 -34.81 11.54
C SER A 103 4.64 -34.66 10.93
N ILE A 104 4.54 -33.94 9.80
CA ILE A 104 3.25 -33.77 9.13
C ILE A 104 2.66 -35.12 8.64
N LYS A 105 3.49 -36.09 8.31
CA LYS A 105 3.06 -37.45 7.91
C LYS A 105 2.56 -38.29 9.07
N GLU A 106 3.08 -38.07 10.29
CA GLU A 106 2.54 -38.70 11.50
C GLU A 106 1.18 -38.11 11.89
N PHE A 107 0.92 -36.86 11.55
CA PHE A 107 -0.35 -36.21 11.75
C PHE A 107 -1.38 -36.62 10.69
N ASP A 108 -1.00 -36.57 9.43
CA ASP A 108 -1.81 -37.01 8.29
C ASP A 108 -0.97 -37.89 7.34
N PRO A 109 -1.10 -39.23 7.43
CA PRO A 109 -0.37 -40.16 6.55
C PRO A 109 -0.64 -39.96 5.06
N ASN A 110 -1.80 -39.38 4.73
CA ASN A 110 -2.19 -39.10 3.34
C ASN A 110 -1.78 -37.71 2.88
N PHE A 111 -1.06 -36.96 3.73
CA PHE A 111 -0.61 -35.62 3.38
C PHE A 111 0.26 -35.67 2.11
N SER A 112 -0.28 -35.12 1.06
CA SER A 112 0.46 -34.91 -0.18
C SER A 112 0.80 -33.44 -0.33
N ASN A 113 2.09 -33.13 -0.34
CA ASN A 113 2.57 -31.81 -0.69
C ASN A 113 2.50 -31.66 -2.22
N THR A 114 1.31 -31.33 -2.72
CA THR A 114 1.06 -31.15 -4.16
C THR A 114 1.64 -29.84 -4.69
N THR A 115 2.13 -28.96 -3.82
CA THR A 115 2.45 -27.57 -4.17
C THR A 115 3.90 -27.36 -4.63
N GLY A 116 4.74 -28.39 -4.51
CA GLY A 116 6.11 -28.37 -5.05
C GLY A 116 7.11 -27.43 -4.37
N PHE A 117 6.63 -26.44 -3.58
CA PHE A 117 7.46 -25.42 -2.97
C PHE A 117 8.28 -25.92 -1.77
N PHE A 118 7.76 -26.91 -1.04
CA PHE A 118 8.32 -27.32 0.26
C PHE A 118 8.82 -28.78 0.26
N LYS A 119 9.40 -29.24 -0.84
CA LYS A 119 9.93 -30.62 -0.93
C LYS A 119 10.93 -30.98 0.18
N ASN A 120 11.56 -29.98 0.79
CA ASN A 120 12.59 -30.09 1.80
C ASN A 120 12.25 -29.40 3.13
N SER A 121 10.99 -29.03 3.38
CA SER A 121 10.58 -28.51 4.71
C SER A 121 10.64 -29.62 5.73
N VAL A 122 11.71 -29.67 6.49
CA VAL A 122 12.16 -30.82 7.28
C VAL A 122 11.96 -30.58 8.76
N GLY A 123 10.98 -29.76 9.13
CA GLY A 123 10.63 -29.53 10.51
C GLY A 123 9.39 -30.32 10.94
N ASN A 124 9.19 -30.38 12.24
CA ASN A 124 7.98 -30.91 12.84
C ASN A 124 6.92 -29.82 12.99
N LEU A 125 5.67 -30.23 13.12
CA LEU A 125 4.57 -29.33 13.46
C LEU A 125 4.90 -28.64 14.78
N MET A 126 4.66 -27.34 14.83
CA MET A 126 4.97 -26.50 15.98
C MET A 126 3.71 -25.74 16.40
N LYS A 127 3.29 -25.94 17.64
CA LYS A 127 2.21 -25.13 18.23
C LYS A 127 2.63 -23.67 18.30
N SER A 128 1.63 -22.79 18.44
CA SER A 128 1.92 -21.38 18.70
C SER A 128 2.70 -21.21 20.03
N PRO A 129 3.74 -20.36 20.05
CA PRO A 129 4.42 -19.99 21.29
C PRO A 129 3.61 -19.01 22.15
N PHE A 130 2.43 -18.57 21.67
CA PHE A 130 1.56 -17.61 22.33
C PHE A 130 0.27 -18.30 22.82
N GLU A 131 -0.28 -17.77 23.91
CA GLU A 131 -1.62 -18.15 24.37
C GLU A 131 -2.70 -17.49 23.53
N PHE A 132 -3.84 -18.17 23.39
CA PHE A 132 -5.03 -17.63 22.76
C PHE A 132 -6.16 -17.54 23.78
N ARG A 133 -6.93 -16.45 23.70
CA ARG A 133 -8.11 -16.22 24.54
C ARG A 133 -9.27 -15.69 23.72
N PRO A 134 -10.51 -16.05 24.07
CA PRO A 134 -11.68 -15.46 23.44
C PRO A 134 -11.77 -13.97 23.81
N ARG A 135 -12.11 -13.13 22.84
CA ARG A 135 -12.27 -11.70 22.96
C ARG A 135 -13.55 -11.24 22.28
N GLY A 136 -14.07 -10.11 22.74
CA GLY A 136 -15.30 -9.52 22.24
C GLY A 136 -16.55 -10.38 22.51
N GLU A 137 -17.70 -9.85 22.12
CA GLU A 137 -18.99 -10.57 22.19
C GLU A 137 -19.03 -11.72 21.16
N CYS A 138 -18.32 -11.56 20.03
CA CYS A 138 -18.20 -12.59 18.99
C CYS A 138 -17.35 -13.80 19.44
N GLY A 139 -16.65 -13.71 20.58
CA GLY A 139 -15.84 -14.81 21.12
C GLY A 139 -14.61 -15.17 20.27
N LYS A 140 -14.09 -14.23 19.47
CA LYS A 140 -12.93 -14.44 18.62
C LYS A 140 -11.70 -14.86 19.42
N MET A 141 -11.11 -15.99 19.07
CA MET A 141 -9.82 -16.41 19.65
C MET A 141 -8.70 -15.50 19.13
N VAL A 142 -8.03 -14.79 20.05
CA VAL A 142 -6.99 -13.81 19.76
C VAL A 142 -5.71 -14.19 20.48
N SER A 143 -4.59 -14.11 19.79
CA SER A 143 -3.26 -14.30 20.37
C SER A 143 -2.96 -13.26 21.45
N SER A 144 -2.27 -13.66 22.51
CA SER A 144 -1.89 -12.81 23.64
C SER A 144 -1.00 -11.61 23.26
N ILE A 145 -0.43 -11.60 22.05
CA ILE A 145 0.37 -10.48 21.54
C ILE A 145 -0.46 -9.28 21.10
N PHE A 146 -1.79 -9.41 20.99
CA PHE A 146 -2.72 -8.34 20.61
C PHE A 146 -3.71 -8.00 21.75
N PRO A 147 -3.24 -7.52 22.91
CA PRO A 147 -4.12 -7.21 24.03
C PRO A 147 -5.09 -6.04 23.73
N HIS A 148 -4.65 -5.02 22.97
CA HIS A 148 -5.47 -3.85 22.64
C HIS A 148 -6.39 -4.10 21.44
N LEU A 149 -5.88 -4.69 20.35
CA LEU A 149 -6.70 -5.03 19.19
C LEU A 149 -7.77 -6.08 19.52
N GLY A 150 -7.49 -6.95 20.48
CA GLY A 150 -8.48 -7.91 20.98
C GLY A 150 -9.79 -7.28 21.50
N GLU A 151 -9.76 -6.04 21.95
CA GLU A 151 -10.95 -5.29 22.40
C GLU A 151 -11.78 -4.74 21.22
N HIS A 152 -11.29 -4.87 19.98
CA HIS A 152 -11.96 -4.34 18.77
C HIS A 152 -12.47 -5.43 17.83
N VAL A 153 -12.35 -6.71 18.19
CA VAL A 153 -12.69 -7.83 17.29
C VAL A 153 -14.15 -7.83 16.82
N ASP A 154 -15.07 -7.28 17.61
CA ASP A 154 -16.47 -7.13 17.23
C ASP A 154 -16.70 -6.11 16.10
N LYS A 155 -15.68 -5.32 15.74
CA LYS A 155 -15.69 -4.38 14.60
C LYS A 155 -14.98 -4.95 13.37
N MET A 156 -14.34 -6.11 13.50
CA MET A 156 -13.49 -6.70 12.47
C MET A 156 -14.18 -7.88 11.77
N ALA A 157 -13.97 -8.00 10.48
CA ALA A 157 -14.24 -9.22 9.72
C ALA A 157 -12.90 -9.91 9.42
N PHE A 158 -12.78 -11.16 9.81
CA PHE A 158 -11.58 -11.98 9.61
C PHE A 158 -11.76 -12.91 8.41
N ILE A 159 -10.80 -12.94 7.52
CA ILE A 159 -10.70 -13.88 6.40
C ILE A 159 -9.53 -14.83 6.70
N HIS A 160 -9.85 -16.10 7.01
CA HIS A 160 -8.84 -17.11 7.40
C HIS A 160 -8.36 -17.99 6.24
N SER A 161 -8.95 -17.82 5.09
CA SER A 161 -8.71 -18.66 3.90
C SER A 161 -8.01 -17.91 2.77
N GLY A 162 -7.28 -16.83 3.10
CA GLY A 162 -6.49 -16.09 2.12
C GLY A 162 -5.40 -16.96 1.51
N TYR A 163 -5.17 -16.87 0.19
CA TYR A 163 -4.05 -17.54 -0.49
C TYR A 163 -3.54 -16.73 -1.68
N THR A 164 -2.31 -17.02 -2.07
CA THR A 164 -1.59 -16.42 -3.21
C THR A 164 -0.72 -17.48 -3.91
N GLU A 165 -0.11 -17.13 -5.05
CA GLU A 165 0.68 -18.07 -5.85
C GLU A 165 2.15 -18.12 -5.46
N SER A 166 2.67 -17.11 -4.79
CA SER A 166 4.11 -16.97 -4.55
C SER A 166 4.49 -17.08 -3.08
N ASN A 167 5.51 -17.90 -2.83
CA ASN A 167 6.20 -17.99 -1.53
C ASN A 167 7.44 -17.08 -1.43
N ASN A 168 7.69 -16.24 -2.41
CA ASN A 168 8.80 -15.29 -2.40
C ASN A 168 8.26 -13.86 -2.20
N HIS A 169 8.88 -13.08 -1.31
CA HIS A 169 8.42 -11.74 -0.93
C HIS A 169 8.17 -10.82 -2.13
N SER A 170 9.13 -10.65 -3.05
CA SER A 170 8.97 -9.68 -4.14
C SER A 170 7.76 -9.96 -5.02
N PRO A 171 7.57 -11.15 -5.61
CA PRO A 171 6.38 -11.41 -6.41
C PRO A 171 5.09 -11.46 -5.58
N ALA A 172 5.12 -11.89 -4.30
CA ALA A 172 3.95 -11.88 -3.43
C ALA A 172 3.53 -10.44 -3.07
N LEU A 173 4.50 -9.57 -2.77
CA LEU A 173 4.26 -8.14 -2.54
C LEU A 173 3.65 -7.47 -3.78
N PHE A 174 4.17 -7.75 -4.97
CA PHE A 174 3.57 -7.23 -6.20
C PHE A 174 2.16 -7.77 -6.39
N ALA A 175 1.93 -9.07 -6.20
CA ALA A 175 0.60 -9.66 -6.33
C ALA A 175 -0.38 -9.01 -5.34
N MET A 176 -0.02 -8.85 -4.07
CA MET A 176 -0.87 -8.23 -3.06
C MET A 176 -1.15 -6.75 -3.35
N ASN A 177 -0.16 -6.00 -3.85
CA ASN A 177 -0.35 -4.59 -4.15
C ASN A 177 -0.98 -4.30 -5.51
N THR A 178 -0.79 -5.17 -6.53
CA THR A 178 -1.15 -4.87 -7.93
C THR A 178 -2.07 -5.90 -8.59
N GLY A 179 -2.35 -7.03 -7.91
CA GLY A 179 -3.07 -8.17 -8.48
C GLY A 179 -2.22 -9.09 -9.37
N ILE A 180 -0.96 -8.73 -9.65
CA ILE A 180 -0.06 -9.44 -10.58
C ILE A 180 1.31 -9.62 -9.94
N ALA A 181 1.86 -10.83 -9.92
CA ALA A 181 3.12 -11.19 -9.26
C ALA A 181 4.39 -10.67 -9.97
N ARG A 182 4.35 -9.49 -10.58
CA ARG A 182 5.47 -8.85 -11.29
C ARG A 182 5.31 -7.34 -11.37
N MET A 183 6.44 -6.63 -11.55
CA MET A 183 6.48 -5.17 -11.69
C MET A 183 5.78 -4.66 -12.96
N GLY A 184 5.43 -3.37 -12.96
CA GLY A 184 4.90 -2.65 -14.11
C GLY A 184 3.39 -2.51 -14.13
N TYR A 185 2.70 -3.04 -13.14
CA TYR A 185 1.24 -2.95 -12.99
C TYR A 185 0.86 -1.90 -11.94
N PRO A 186 -0.29 -1.19 -12.12
CA PRO A 186 -0.76 -0.23 -11.15
C PRO A 186 -1.19 -0.90 -9.85
N CYS A 187 -0.82 -0.31 -8.72
CA CYS A 187 -1.25 -0.79 -7.42
C CYS A 187 -2.71 -0.41 -7.10
N VAL A 188 -3.27 -1.04 -6.07
CA VAL A 188 -4.66 -0.82 -5.60
C VAL A 188 -4.94 0.66 -5.38
N GLY A 189 -4.05 1.39 -4.66
CA GLY A 189 -4.22 2.83 -4.41
C GLY A 189 -4.24 3.65 -5.71
N SER A 190 -3.44 3.28 -6.71
CA SER A 190 -3.46 3.92 -8.03
C SER A 190 -4.76 3.66 -8.79
N TRP A 191 -5.31 2.44 -8.74
CA TRP A 191 -6.61 2.12 -9.32
C TRP A 191 -7.76 2.86 -8.64
N VAL A 192 -7.72 2.97 -7.30
CA VAL A 192 -8.71 3.72 -6.52
C VAL A 192 -8.67 5.21 -6.90
N THR A 193 -7.48 5.81 -6.95
CA THR A 193 -7.30 7.21 -7.36
C THR A 193 -7.73 7.43 -8.82
N TYR A 194 -7.41 6.50 -9.72
CA TYR A 194 -7.86 6.55 -11.10
C TYR A 194 -9.38 6.47 -11.20
N GLY A 195 -10.03 5.62 -10.42
CA GLY A 195 -11.48 5.41 -10.45
C GLY A 195 -12.28 6.58 -9.85
N LEU A 196 -11.84 7.13 -8.73
CA LEU A 196 -12.61 8.08 -7.92
C LEU A 196 -12.04 9.51 -7.89
N GLY A 197 -10.79 9.70 -8.31
CA GLY A 197 -10.11 10.99 -8.13
C GLY A 197 -9.77 11.27 -6.66
N SER A 198 -9.57 12.55 -6.33
CA SER A 198 -9.24 13.04 -5.00
C SER A 198 -10.35 13.92 -4.44
N GLU A 199 -10.65 13.78 -3.15
CA GLU A 199 -11.51 14.73 -2.42
C GLU A 199 -10.67 15.90 -1.87
N SER A 200 -9.37 15.68 -1.69
CA SER A 200 -8.44 16.74 -1.32
C SER A 200 -7.91 17.46 -2.57
N ARG A 201 -7.90 18.79 -2.52
CA ARG A 201 -7.25 19.61 -3.54
C ARG A 201 -5.78 19.88 -3.25
N ASP A 202 -5.38 19.78 -1.98
CA ASP A 202 -4.11 20.27 -1.47
C ASP A 202 -3.19 19.16 -0.97
N LEU A 203 -3.65 17.90 -0.97
CA LEU A 203 -2.89 16.73 -0.58
C LEU A 203 -3.00 15.63 -1.64
N PRO A 204 -1.99 14.73 -1.73
CA PRO A 204 -2.06 13.59 -2.62
C PRO A 204 -3.29 12.73 -2.31
N SER A 205 -3.92 12.18 -3.34
CA SER A 205 -5.02 11.22 -3.16
C SER A 205 -4.56 9.89 -2.56
N PHE A 206 -3.30 9.53 -2.80
CA PHE A 206 -2.69 8.30 -2.31
C PHE A 206 -1.36 8.60 -1.60
N VAL A 207 -1.30 8.28 -0.31
CA VAL A 207 -0.13 8.48 0.57
C VAL A 207 0.42 7.14 1.02
N VAL A 208 1.74 7.01 1.05
CA VAL A 208 2.45 5.82 1.52
C VAL A 208 3.41 6.20 2.64
N MET A 209 3.35 5.47 3.74
CA MET A 209 4.27 5.63 4.87
C MET A 209 5.03 4.33 5.09
N SER A 210 6.34 4.37 4.88
CA SER A 210 7.24 3.23 5.12
C SER A 210 7.62 3.12 6.60
N ASP A 211 8.16 1.96 7.00
CA ASP A 211 8.62 1.72 8.37
C ASP A 211 9.64 2.77 8.82
N PRO A 212 9.41 3.47 9.93
CA PRO A 212 10.22 4.62 10.32
C PRO A 212 11.50 4.27 11.09
N LYS A 213 11.71 3.00 11.45
CA LYS A 213 12.91 2.56 12.22
C LYS A 213 14.16 2.33 11.38
N GLY A 214 14.18 2.77 10.11
CA GLY A 214 15.34 2.59 9.24
C GLY A 214 15.59 1.13 8.82
N ARG A 215 14.56 0.29 8.87
CA ARG A 215 14.61 -1.13 8.49
C ARG A 215 14.64 -1.34 6.97
N GLY A 216 14.65 -0.25 6.20
CA GLY A 216 14.60 -0.26 4.74
C GLY A 216 13.17 -0.24 4.20
N LEU A 217 13.03 -0.46 2.91
CA LEU A 217 11.74 -0.55 2.22
C LEU A 217 11.37 -2.02 1.97
N PRO A 218 10.08 -2.35 1.84
CA PRO A 218 9.63 -3.66 1.36
C PRO A 218 10.32 -4.03 0.05
N LYS A 219 10.55 -5.32 -0.20
CA LYS A 219 11.12 -5.76 -1.48
C LYS A 219 10.29 -5.27 -2.66
N GLY A 220 10.96 -4.85 -3.72
CA GLY A 220 10.30 -4.17 -4.85
C GLY A 220 10.20 -2.66 -4.69
N HIS A 221 10.49 -2.12 -3.50
CA HIS A 221 10.57 -0.68 -3.23
C HIS A 221 9.34 0.08 -3.78
N ALA A 222 9.55 1.21 -4.45
CA ALA A 222 8.48 2.05 -5.00
C ALA A 222 7.57 1.35 -6.03
N ALA A 223 7.97 0.19 -6.57
CA ALA A 223 7.10 -0.57 -7.47
C ALA A 223 5.81 -1.09 -6.77
N ASN A 224 5.83 -1.22 -5.43
CA ASN A 224 4.67 -1.63 -4.65
C ASN A 224 3.55 -0.57 -4.59
N TRP A 225 3.87 0.71 -4.82
CA TRP A 225 2.90 1.81 -4.86
C TRP A 225 2.97 2.62 -6.15
N SER A 226 3.48 1.99 -7.20
CA SER A 226 3.60 2.59 -8.53
C SER A 226 2.26 2.69 -9.24
N ALA A 227 2.13 3.72 -10.09
CA ALA A 227 1.06 3.83 -11.05
C ALA A 227 1.17 2.81 -12.20
N GLY A 228 2.31 2.12 -12.35
CA GLY A 228 2.53 1.17 -13.44
C GLY A 228 2.31 1.82 -14.80
N PHE A 229 1.39 1.30 -15.58
CA PHE A 229 1.00 1.85 -16.89
C PHE A 229 -0.08 2.95 -16.82
N LEU A 230 -0.64 3.24 -15.63
CA LEU A 230 -1.48 4.42 -15.44
C LEU A 230 -0.61 5.69 -15.42
N PRO A 231 -1.17 6.87 -15.75
CA PRO A 231 -0.48 8.14 -15.59
C PRO A 231 0.12 8.32 -14.18
N GLY A 232 1.35 8.88 -14.11
CA GLY A 232 2.13 9.00 -12.88
C GLY A 232 1.46 9.82 -11.77
N ILE A 233 0.45 10.64 -12.08
CA ILE A 233 -0.33 11.42 -11.10
C ILE A 233 -1.11 10.52 -10.11
N TYR A 234 -1.38 9.27 -10.48
CA TYR A 234 -2.08 8.29 -9.64
C TYR A 234 -1.15 7.49 -8.74
N GLN A 235 0.17 7.71 -8.84
CA GLN A 235 1.16 7.02 -8.02
C GLN A 235 1.06 7.43 -6.55
N GLY A 236 1.38 6.51 -5.65
CA GLY A 236 1.49 6.79 -4.22
C GLY A 236 2.62 7.77 -3.90
N THR A 237 2.30 8.81 -3.15
CA THR A 237 3.28 9.75 -2.63
C THR A 237 3.86 9.20 -1.34
N GLN A 238 5.13 8.81 -1.38
CA GLN A 238 5.82 8.30 -0.20
C GLN A 238 6.20 9.44 0.72
N LEU A 239 5.80 9.33 1.99
CA LEU A 239 6.31 10.18 3.06
C LEU A 239 7.55 9.55 3.67
N ARG A 240 8.57 10.37 3.91
CA ARG A 240 9.76 9.92 4.64
C ARG A 240 9.43 9.71 6.12
N PRO A 241 9.96 8.66 6.72
CA PRO A 241 9.71 8.38 8.14
C PRO A 241 10.48 9.33 9.07
N THR A 242 11.54 9.98 8.57
CA THR A 242 12.41 10.88 9.34
C THR A 242 12.85 12.08 8.48
N GLY A 243 13.13 13.21 9.11
CA GLY A 243 13.49 14.44 8.43
C GLY A 243 12.28 15.17 7.85
N ASP A 244 12.47 15.86 6.72
CA ASP A 244 11.36 16.45 5.98
C ASP A 244 10.49 15.34 5.38
N ALA A 245 9.25 15.23 5.83
CA ALA A 245 8.34 14.13 5.46
C ALA A 245 8.11 14.04 3.94
N ILE A 246 8.22 15.15 3.22
CA ILE A 246 8.10 15.22 1.77
C ILE A 246 9.33 15.95 1.22
N ASP A 247 10.00 15.31 0.23
CA ASP A 247 11.17 15.89 -0.42
C ASP A 247 10.83 17.19 -1.15
N ASN A 248 11.72 18.18 -1.00
CA ASN A 248 11.61 19.46 -1.70
C ASN A 248 10.28 20.22 -1.47
N LEU A 249 9.58 19.93 -0.38
CA LEU A 249 8.33 20.64 -0.04
C LEU A 249 8.60 22.10 0.32
N LYS A 250 9.72 22.38 0.98
CA LYS A 250 10.11 23.74 1.37
C LYS A 250 10.52 24.56 0.15
N LEU A 251 10.07 25.80 0.13
CA LEU A 251 10.51 26.76 -0.88
C LEU A 251 12.02 26.94 -0.82
N PRO A 252 12.76 26.82 -1.96
CA PRO A 252 14.19 27.12 -2.00
C PRO A 252 14.48 28.55 -1.52
N GLY A 253 15.52 28.74 -0.71
CA GLY A 253 15.82 30.03 -0.07
C GLY A 253 16.07 31.23 -1.00
N HIS A 254 16.29 30.98 -2.29
CA HIS A 254 16.45 32.03 -3.31
C HIS A 254 15.14 32.44 -3.99
N LEU A 255 14.01 31.75 -3.68
CA LEU A 255 12.69 32.06 -4.20
C LEU A 255 11.78 32.61 -3.08
N ASN A 256 10.87 33.48 -3.45
CA ASN A 256 9.72 33.84 -2.63
C ASN A 256 8.42 33.27 -3.22
N PRO A 257 7.34 33.16 -2.44
CA PRO A 257 6.07 32.56 -2.90
C PRO A 257 5.52 33.21 -4.18
N ALA A 258 5.64 34.53 -4.33
CA ALA A 258 5.15 35.25 -5.51
C ALA A 258 5.95 34.89 -6.77
N SER A 259 7.28 34.83 -6.65
CA SER A 259 8.15 34.42 -7.76
C SER A 259 7.89 32.96 -8.16
N GLN A 260 7.71 32.08 -7.19
CA GLN A 260 7.37 30.68 -7.47
C GLN A 260 6.03 30.58 -8.19
N ARG A 261 5.01 31.31 -7.76
CA ARG A 261 3.69 31.32 -8.42
C ARG A 261 3.81 31.81 -9.87
N GLN A 262 4.54 32.89 -10.11
CA GLN A 262 4.78 33.40 -11.47
C GLN A 262 5.47 32.37 -12.38
N GLN A 263 6.47 31.63 -11.85
CA GLN A 263 7.12 30.56 -12.61
C GLN A 263 6.14 29.43 -12.95
N LEU A 264 5.33 29.00 -11.99
CA LEU A 264 4.33 27.95 -12.22
C LEU A 264 3.24 28.40 -13.20
N ASP A 265 2.80 29.67 -13.15
CA ASP A 265 1.84 30.23 -14.10
C ASP A 265 2.41 30.27 -15.52
N LEU A 266 3.71 30.62 -15.66
CA LEU A 266 4.40 30.58 -16.96
C LEU A 266 4.48 29.14 -17.49
N LEU A 267 4.91 28.18 -16.62
CA LEU A 267 4.97 26.77 -17.00
C LEU A 267 3.61 26.23 -17.42
N LYS A 268 2.55 26.59 -16.67
CA LYS A 268 1.18 26.20 -17.01
C LYS A 268 0.76 26.72 -18.39
N LYS A 269 1.06 27.97 -18.71
CA LYS A 269 0.78 28.53 -20.03
C LYS A 269 1.55 27.83 -21.14
N LEU A 270 2.84 27.58 -20.95
CA LEU A 270 3.66 26.86 -21.93
C LEU A 270 3.16 25.43 -22.16
N ASN A 271 2.84 24.74 -21.07
CA ASN A 271 2.28 23.38 -21.13
C ASN A 271 0.88 23.36 -21.77
N GLN A 272 0.04 24.40 -21.56
CA GLN A 272 -1.25 24.51 -22.22
C GLN A 272 -1.11 24.68 -23.73
N PHE A 273 -0.15 25.51 -24.19
CA PHE A 273 0.17 25.64 -25.62
C PHE A 273 0.55 24.30 -26.25
N HIS A 274 1.31 23.49 -25.50
CA HIS A 274 1.69 22.16 -25.94
C HIS A 274 0.49 21.21 -25.96
N LEU A 275 -0.34 21.24 -24.93
CA LEU A 275 -1.55 20.43 -24.83
C LEU A 275 -2.57 20.74 -25.96
N ASP A 276 -2.73 22.01 -26.31
CA ASP A 276 -3.63 22.45 -27.37
C ASP A 276 -3.19 21.93 -28.76
N SER A 277 -1.88 21.77 -28.96
CA SER A 277 -1.32 21.20 -30.18
C SER A 277 -1.24 19.66 -30.17
N HIS A 278 -1.33 19.01 -28.99
CA HIS A 278 -1.18 17.58 -28.78
C HIS A 278 -2.30 17.05 -27.86
N ALA A 279 -3.55 17.34 -28.16
CA ALA A 279 -4.74 17.04 -27.33
C ALA A 279 -4.95 15.56 -26.97
N ALA A 280 -4.18 14.64 -27.58
CA ALA A 280 -4.21 13.20 -27.30
C ALA A 280 -3.27 12.77 -26.15
N GLU A 281 -2.41 13.65 -25.62
CA GLU A 281 -1.42 13.32 -24.59
C GLU A 281 -1.98 13.53 -23.17
N GLY A 282 -2.70 12.54 -22.65
CA GLY A 282 -3.24 12.54 -21.28
C GLY A 282 -2.15 12.70 -20.18
N ASP A 283 -0.92 12.32 -20.47
CA ASP A 283 0.22 12.42 -19.54
C ASP A 283 0.66 13.87 -19.30
N LEU A 284 0.44 14.76 -20.26
CA LEU A 284 0.81 16.18 -20.11
C LEU A 284 -0.11 16.91 -19.11
N ALA A 285 -1.42 16.67 -19.17
CA ALA A 285 -2.36 17.22 -18.20
C ALA A 285 -2.05 16.71 -16.78
N ALA A 286 -1.73 15.42 -16.63
CA ALA A 286 -1.32 14.82 -15.36
C ALA A 286 -0.05 15.47 -14.80
N ARG A 287 0.92 15.82 -15.65
CA ARG A 287 2.15 16.49 -15.26
C ARG A 287 1.92 17.93 -14.78
N ILE A 288 1.04 18.68 -15.46
CA ILE A 288 0.65 20.04 -15.06
C ILE A 288 0.06 20.01 -13.64
N GLU A 289 -0.90 19.11 -13.39
CA GLU A 289 -1.54 18.98 -12.09
C GLU A 289 -0.58 18.50 -10.99
N SER A 290 0.44 17.70 -11.32
CA SER A 290 1.48 17.30 -10.35
C SER A 290 2.24 18.51 -9.80
N PHE A 291 2.59 19.48 -10.64
CA PHE A 291 3.26 20.71 -10.19
C PHE A 291 2.35 21.61 -9.35
N GLU A 292 1.09 21.74 -9.76
CA GLU A 292 0.10 22.50 -9.00
C GLU A 292 -0.19 21.87 -7.64
N LEU A 293 -0.33 20.54 -7.58
CA LEU A 293 -0.49 19.81 -6.33
C LEU A 293 0.72 20.00 -5.42
N ALA A 294 1.95 19.84 -5.93
CA ALA A 294 3.17 20.05 -5.15
C ALA A 294 3.25 21.48 -4.56
N TYR A 295 2.80 22.49 -5.29
CA TYR A 295 2.72 23.85 -4.79
C TYR A 295 1.69 24.00 -3.66
N ARG A 296 0.47 23.48 -3.84
CA ARG A 296 -0.58 23.53 -2.81
C ARG A 296 -0.19 22.77 -1.54
N MET A 297 0.52 21.66 -1.69
CA MET A 297 1.04 20.87 -0.57
C MET A 297 1.99 21.66 0.34
N GLN A 298 2.71 22.66 -0.18
CA GLN A 298 3.65 23.46 0.63
C GLN A 298 2.98 24.17 1.81
N SER A 299 1.69 24.51 1.70
CA SER A 299 0.94 25.14 2.78
C SER A 299 0.22 24.13 3.68
N THR A 300 -0.37 23.08 3.13
CA THR A 300 -1.31 22.19 3.83
C THR A 300 -0.61 20.97 4.45
N ALA A 301 0.40 20.42 3.78
CA ALA A 301 1.07 19.23 4.29
C ALA A 301 1.80 19.45 5.63
N PRO A 302 2.55 20.57 5.86
CA PRO A 302 3.19 20.81 7.15
C PRO A 302 2.22 20.83 8.33
N GLU A 303 1.04 21.44 8.16
CA GLU A 303 0.00 21.46 9.20
C GLU A 303 -0.55 20.04 9.46
N THR A 304 -0.78 19.25 8.40
CA THR A 304 -1.35 17.92 8.53
C THR A 304 -0.41 16.94 9.23
N ILE A 305 0.91 17.05 9.00
CA ILE A 305 1.92 16.17 9.61
C ILE A 305 2.38 16.64 10.99
N ASP A 306 2.06 17.87 11.39
CA ASP A 306 2.38 18.40 12.74
C ASP A 306 1.43 17.81 13.79
N LEU A 307 1.88 16.80 14.50
CA LEU A 307 1.12 16.12 15.56
C LEU A 307 1.20 16.82 16.91
N SER A 308 1.97 17.90 17.05
CA SER A 308 2.18 18.58 18.34
C SER A 308 0.90 19.24 18.89
N LYS A 309 -0.05 19.54 18.01
CA LYS A 309 -1.33 20.15 18.33
C LYS A 309 -2.43 19.17 18.72
N GLU A 310 -2.18 17.87 18.60
CA GLU A 310 -3.16 16.87 19.01
C GLU A 310 -3.32 16.86 20.53
N PRO A 311 -4.55 16.76 21.05
CA PRO A 311 -4.79 16.68 22.49
C PRO A 311 -4.04 15.53 23.13
N GLU A 312 -3.58 15.71 24.36
CA GLU A 312 -2.76 14.72 25.08
C GLU A 312 -3.46 13.35 25.18
N HIS A 313 -4.77 13.33 25.46
CA HIS A 313 -5.53 12.08 25.56
C HIS A 313 -5.57 11.31 24.21
N ILE A 314 -5.57 12.03 23.08
CA ILE A 314 -5.45 11.40 21.75
C ILE A 314 -4.04 10.85 21.55
N GLN A 315 -3.01 11.62 21.90
CA GLN A 315 -1.63 11.14 21.80
C GLN A 315 -1.43 9.87 22.64
N GLN A 316 -1.95 9.84 23.88
CA GLN A 316 -1.90 8.67 24.76
C GLN A 316 -2.68 7.46 24.21
N LEU A 317 -3.84 7.70 23.59
CA LEU A 317 -4.68 6.67 22.97
C LEU A 317 -3.92 5.88 21.91
N TYR A 318 -3.15 6.57 21.06
CA TYR A 318 -2.31 5.95 20.02
C TYR A 318 -1.01 5.36 20.59
N GLY A 319 -0.55 5.79 21.74
CA GLY A 319 0.74 5.42 22.30
C GLY A 319 1.90 6.31 21.84
N ILE A 320 1.62 7.60 21.55
CA ILE A 320 2.66 8.60 21.33
C ILE A 320 3.50 8.72 22.60
N ASN A 321 4.83 8.78 22.44
CA ASN A 321 5.86 8.74 23.50
C ASN A 321 5.99 7.39 24.25
N ASP A 322 5.29 6.34 23.85
CA ASP A 322 5.57 4.98 24.30
C ASP A 322 6.76 4.43 23.48
N PRO A 323 7.91 4.12 24.11
CA PRO A 323 9.14 3.72 23.41
C PRO A 323 8.96 2.47 22.55
N LYS A 324 7.96 1.63 22.83
CA LYS A 324 7.67 0.44 22.03
C LYS A 324 7.03 0.79 20.70
N CYS A 325 6.07 1.73 20.68
CA CYS A 325 5.20 1.95 19.54
C CYS A 325 5.11 3.39 19.03
N ASP A 326 5.75 4.37 19.66
CA ASP A 326 5.68 5.81 19.29
C ASP A 326 5.83 6.05 17.78
N HIS A 327 6.79 5.39 17.15
CA HIS A 327 7.07 5.53 15.72
C HIS A 327 5.88 5.12 14.85
N PHE A 328 5.20 4.01 15.17
CA PHE A 328 4.04 3.53 14.44
C PHE A 328 2.76 4.27 14.85
N ALA A 329 2.67 4.69 16.12
CA ALA A 329 1.60 5.54 16.63
C ALA A 329 1.50 6.85 15.86
N ARG A 330 2.63 7.50 15.55
CA ARG A 330 2.68 8.70 14.73
C ARG A 330 2.15 8.48 13.33
N GLN A 331 2.47 7.35 12.71
CA GLN A 331 1.94 7.01 11.38
C GLN A 331 0.43 6.74 11.40
N CYS A 332 -0.07 6.01 12.39
CA CYS A 332 -1.51 5.80 12.55
C CYS A 332 -2.27 7.11 12.77
N LEU A 333 -1.74 7.98 13.61
CA LEU A 333 -2.33 9.30 13.86
C LEU A 333 -2.28 10.21 12.61
N MET A 334 -1.17 10.21 11.88
CA MET A 334 -1.08 10.91 10.59
C MET A 334 -2.08 10.36 9.57
N ALA A 335 -2.28 9.04 9.51
CA ALA A 335 -3.25 8.44 8.59
C ALA A 335 -4.67 8.96 8.87
N ARG A 336 -5.08 9.04 10.14
CA ARG A 336 -6.37 9.63 10.51
C ARG A 336 -6.48 11.09 10.04
N ARG A 337 -5.44 11.91 10.24
CA ARG A 337 -5.42 13.30 9.78
C ARG A 337 -5.46 13.44 8.26
N PHE A 338 -4.82 12.53 7.55
CA PHE A 338 -4.88 12.52 6.09
C PHE A 338 -6.29 12.25 5.58
N ILE A 339 -7.01 11.27 6.13
CA ILE A 339 -8.40 11.02 5.70
C ILE A 339 -9.34 12.16 6.08
N GLU A 340 -9.16 12.82 7.24
CA GLU A 340 -9.92 14.03 7.61
C GLU A 340 -9.74 15.18 6.60
N LYS A 341 -8.60 15.21 5.89
CA LYS A 341 -8.28 16.19 4.84
C LYS A 341 -8.65 15.67 3.42
N GLY A 342 -9.36 14.55 3.31
CA GLY A 342 -9.84 14.01 2.05
C GLY A 342 -8.85 13.16 1.27
N VAL A 343 -7.75 12.71 1.87
CA VAL A 343 -6.87 11.71 1.28
C VAL A 343 -7.63 10.40 1.15
N ARG A 344 -7.67 9.84 -0.05
CA ARG A 344 -8.53 8.69 -0.35
C ARG A 344 -7.91 7.36 0.06
N PHE A 345 -6.59 7.23 -0.07
CA PHE A 345 -5.88 5.98 0.21
C PHE A 345 -4.61 6.27 1.00
N VAL A 346 -4.48 5.67 2.17
CA VAL A 346 -3.27 5.73 3.00
C VAL A 346 -2.75 4.31 3.21
N GLN A 347 -1.52 4.04 2.82
CA GLN A 347 -0.86 2.76 3.05
C GLN A 347 0.27 2.92 4.05
N ILE A 348 0.22 2.15 5.14
CA ILE A 348 1.22 2.16 6.21
C ILE A 348 1.92 0.80 6.21
N TYR A 349 3.24 0.80 6.13
CA TYR A 349 4.04 -0.42 6.24
C TYR A 349 4.56 -0.62 7.66
N SER A 350 4.26 -1.78 8.26
CA SER A 350 4.90 -2.28 9.45
C SER A 350 5.98 -3.27 9.05
N GLY A 351 7.24 -2.98 9.37
CA GLY A 351 8.41 -3.71 8.88
C GLY A 351 8.93 -3.18 7.55
N GLY A 352 10.24 -3.28 7.38
CA GLY A 352 10.97 -2.78 6.22
C GLY A 352 11.33 -3.87 5.21
N MET A 353 12.62 -4.21 5.13
CA MET A 353 13.13 -5.29 4.30
C MET A 353 12.76 -6.66 4.91
N GLU A 354 13.26 -7.75 4.37
CA GLU A 354 13.05 -9.12 4.86
C GLU A 354 13.81 -9.45 6.16
N ASN A 355 13.59 -10.63 6.67
CA ASN A 355 14.11 -11.21 7.89
C ASN A 355 13.71 -10.38 9.14
N GLU A 356 14.53 -10.30 10.15
CA GLU A 356 14.26 -9.67 11.45
C GLU A 356 13.85 -8.18 11.34
N ARG A 357 13.96 -7.57 10.15
CA ARG A 357 13.52 -6.20 9.86
C ARG A 357 12.03 -6.09 9.51
N SER A 358 11.32 -7.21 9.50
CA SER A 358 9.90 -7.31 9.16
C SER A 358 9.26 -8.48 9.91
N TRP A 359 7.99 -8.77 9.66
CA TRP A 359 7.29 -9.95 10.20
C TRP A 359 7.82 -11.29 9.63
N ASP A 360 8.96 -11.26 8.93
CA ASP A 360 9.59 -12.40 8.29
C ASP A 360 10.33 -13.28 9.32
N GLY A 361 9.56 -14.00 10.14
CA GLY A 361 10.02 -14.77 11.30
C GLY A 361 10.57 -16.16 10.96
N HIS A 362 11.65 -16.24 10.17
CA HIS A 362 12.36 -17.50 9.90
C HIS A 362 13.12 -18.02 11.11
N VAL A 363 13.51 -17.13 12.00
CA VAL A 363 14.18 -17.42 13.27
C VAL A 363 13.44 -16.70 14.38
N ASP A 364 13.32 -17.35 15.56
CA ASP A 364 12.69 -16.78 16.74
C ASP A 364 11.31 -16.15 16.46
N ILE A 365 10.38 -16.97 15.95
CA ILE A 365 9.01 -16.49 15.65
C ILE A 365 8.37 -15.79 16.87
N ARG A 366 8.69 -16.26 18.08
CA ARG A 366 8.20 -15.67 19.31
C ARG A 366 8.72 -14.25 19.51
N GLY A 367 10.04 -14.05 19.45
CA GLY A 367 10.64 -12.72 19.60
C GLY A 367 10.25 -11.78 18.48
N ASN A 368 10.28 -12.26 17.23
CA ASN A 368 9.90 -11.48 16.06
C ASN A 368 8.45 -10.98 16.14
N HIS A 369 7.47 -11.88 16.31
CA HIS A 369 6.06 -11.50 16.32
C HIS A 369 5.67 -10.69 17.56
N GLN A 370 6.29 -10.95 18.72
CA GLN A 370 6.08 -10.12 19.92
C GLN A 370 6.56 -8.69 19.68
N GLN A 371 7.74 -8.52 19.09
CA GLN A 371 8.30 -7.19 18.80
C GLN A 371 7.37 -6.37 17.89
N PHE A 372 6.98 -6.94 16.75
CA PHE A 372 6.14 -6.22 15.81
C PHE A 372 4.71 -6.02 16.32
N ALA A 373 4.18 -6.92 17.12
CA ALA A 373 2.91 -6.74 17.80
C ALA A 373 2.98 -5.60 18.84
N ASP A 374 4.02 -5.56 19.68
CA ASP A 374 4.26 -4.46 20.63
C ASP A 374 4.31 -3.09 19.92
N GLU A 375 4.81 -3.05 18.69
CA GLU A 375 4.91 -1.83 17.90
C GLU A 375 3.56 -1.38 17.29
N THR A 376 2.65 -2.33 17.00
CA THR A 376 1.46 -2.06 16.16
C THR A 376 0.13 -2.19 16.88
N ASP A 377 0.03 -3.03 17.91
CA ASP A 377 -1.24 -3.36 18.57
C ASP A 377 -1.95 -2.12 19.13
N LYS A 378 -1.31 -1.38 20.04
CA LYS A 378 -1.89 -0.17 20.65
C LYS A 378 -2.17 0.94 19.63
N PRO A 379 -1.24 1.28 18.69
CA PRO A 379 -1.49 2.29 17.68
C PRO A 379 -2.70 1.99 16.78
N ILE A 380 -2.86 0.76 16.35
CA ILE A 380 -3.99 0.38 15.48
C ILE A 380 -5.30 0.36 16.28
N ALA A 381 -5.29 -0.11 17.54
CA ALA A 381 -6.44 -0.04 18.41
C ALA A 381 -6.85 1.41 18.69
N GLY A 382 -5.87 2.30 18.91
CA GLY A 382 -6.08 3.75 19.04
C GLY A 382 -6.71 4.34 17.78
N LEU A 383 -6.22 3.96 16.59
CA LEU A 383 -6.79 4.38 15.32
C LEU A 383 -8.26 3.97 15.18
N LEU A 384 -8.60 2.71 15.47
CA LEU A 384 -9.98 2.22 15.41
C LEU A 384 -10.89 2.97 16.38
N SER A 385 -10.40 3.24 17.61
CA SER A 385 -11.15 3.98 18.62
C SER A 385 -11.39 5.44 18.21
N ASP A 386 -10.35 6.14 17.73
CA ASP A 386 -10.41 7.55 17.34
C ASP A 386 -11.32 7.74 16.11
N LEU A 387 -11.19 6.88 15.10
CA LEU A 387 -12.08 6.89 13.94
C LEU A 387 -13.55 6.66 14.33
N GLN A 388 -13.81 5.74 15.25
CA GLN A 388 -15.16 5.49 15.74
C GLN A 388 -15.72 6.69 16.50
N GLN A 389 -14.94 7.29 17.42
CA GLN A 389 -15.35 8.45 18.21
C GLN A 389 -15.67 9.65 17.33
N ARG A 390 -14.98 9.79 16.19
CA ARG A 390 -15.20 10.87 15.21
C ARG A 390 -16.30 10.58 14.20
N GLY A 391 -16.89 9.38 14.20
CA GLY A 391 -17.85 8.96 13.19
C GLY A 391 -17.23 8.72 11.80
N LEU A 392 -15.90 8.56 11.74
CA LEU A 392 -15.16 8.34 10.48
C LEU A 392 -15.01 6.87 10.13
N LEU A 393 -15.18 5.96 11.11
CA LEU A 393 -14.99 4.52 10.88
C LEU A 393 -15.98 3.97 9.85
N ASP A 394 -17.21 4.44 9.85
CA ASP A 394 -18.28 3.97 8.94
C ASP A 394 -17.95 4.28 7.47
N GLU A 395 -17.15 5.31 7.21
CA GLU A 395 -16.74 5.75 5.86
C GLU A 395 -15.28 5.41 5.53
N THR A 396 -14.56 4.78 6.47
CA THR A 396 -13.13 4.43 6.31
C THR A 396 -12.93 2.93 6.40
N LEU A 397 -12.48 2.32 5.30
CA LEU A 397 -12.10 0.92 5.27
C LEU A 397 -10.68 0.76 5.83
N ILE A 398 -10.55 0.04 6.93
CA ILE A 398 -9.26 -0.37 7.50
C ILE A 398 -8.95 -1.80 7.05
N ILE A 399 -7.74 -2.04 6.56
CA ILE A 399 -7.28 -3.35 6.12
C ILE A 399 -5.97 -3.67 6.83
N TRP A 400 -5.85 -4.86 7.36
CA TRP A 400 -4.62 -5.43 7.90
C TRP A 400 -4.32 -6.73 7.18
N CYS A 401 -3.19 -6.79 6.48
CA CYS A 401 -2.71 -8.01 5.84
C CYS A 401 -1.21 -7.92 5.53
N GLY A 402 -0.60 -9.08 5.31
CA GLY A 402 0.70 -9.23 4.69
C GLY A 402 0.59 -9.89 3.31
N GLU A 403 1.73 -10.15 2.69
CA GLU A 403 1.79 -10.73 1.36
C GLU A 403 1.51 -12.24 1.31
N PHE A 404 1.70 -12.96 2.42
CA PHE A 404 1.39 -14.37 2.64
C PHE A 404 1.42 -14.70 4.15
N GLY A 405 1.24 -15.97 4.53
CA GLY A 405 1.32 -16.46 5.90
C GLY A 405 2.58 -17.27 6.19
N ARG A 406 2.53 -18.08 7.26
CA ARG A 406 3.64 -18.95 7.68
C ARG A 406 3.19 -20.40 7.83
N LEU A 407 4.12 -21.32 7.51
CA LEU A 407 3.87 -22.76 7.70
C LEU A 407 3.66 -23.10 9.18
N PRO A 408 2.75 -24.05 9.50
CA PRO A 408 2.60 -24.57 10.85
C PRO A 408 3.78 -25.46 11.30
N ILE A 409 4.87 -25.44 10.56
CA ILE A 409 6.07 -26.29 10.72
C ILE A 409 7.22 -25.42 11.24
N ALA A 410 7.97 -25.94 12.22
CA ALA A 410 9.17 -25.31 12.73
C ALA A 410 10.30 -25.35 11.72
N GLN A 411 10.97 -24.24 11.48
CA GLN A 411 12.32 -24.26 10.94
C GLN A 411 13.31 -24.68 12.02
N THR A 412 14.30 -25.46 11.62
CA THR A 412 15.31 -26.00 12.55
C THR A 412 16.20 -24.89 13.11
N GLY A 413 16.52 -24.97 14.40
CA GLY A 413 17.39 -24.02 15.10
C GLY A 413 17.06 -23.96 16.60
N ASP A 414 17.92 -23.31 17.39
CA ASP A 414 17.73 -23.14 18.83
C ASP A 414 16.51 -22.28 19.16
N LYS A 415 16.21 -21.33 18.29
CA LYS A 415 15.01 -20.49 18.32
C LYS A 415 14.22 -20.70 17.04
N PRO A 416 13.24 -21.61 17.04
CA PRO A 416 12.55 -21.97 15.82
C PRO A 416 11.69 -20.80 15.29
N GLY A 417 11.72 -20.63 13.98
CA GLY A 417 10.83 -19.78 13.22
C GLY A 417 9.89 -20.62 12.35
N ARG A 418 9.28 -19.95 11.38
CA ARG A 418 8.40 -20.59 10.38
C ARG A 418 8.74 -20.12 8.99
N ASP A 419 8.71 -21.01 8.02
CA ASP A 419 8.90 -20.69 6.60
C ASP A 419 7.61 -20.07 5.99
N HIS A 420 7.73 -19.52 4.79
CA HIS A 420 6.67 -18.88 4.05
C HIS A 420 5.52 -19.83 3.71
N ASN A 421 4.30 -19.35 3.81
CA ASN A 421 3.10 -20.08 3.43
C ASN A 421 2.18 -19.27 2.52
N PRO A 422 2.26 -19.43 1.21
CA PRO A 422 1.34 -18.76 0.28
C PRO A 422 -0.06 -19.39 0.25
N HIS A 423 -0.22 -20.61 0.79
CA HIS A 423 -1.46 -21.38 0.69
C HIS A 423 -2.50 -21.03 1.74
N CYS A 424 -2.08 -20.29 2.79
CA CYS A 424 -2.99 -19.80 3.82
C CYS A 424 -2.41 -18.59 4.54
N PHE A 425 -3.22 -17.54 4.66
CA PHE A 425 -2.95 -16.39 5.53
C PHE A 425 -4.26 -15.77 6.01
N THR A 426 -4.16 -15.00 7.08
CA THR A 426 -5.30 -14.25 7.62
C THR A 426 -5.19 -12.78 7.27
N THR A 427 -6.29 -12.23 6.77
CA THR A 427 -6.53 -10.79 6.60
C THR A 427 -7.71 -10.39 7.47
N TRP A 428 -7.70 -9.18 8.04
CA TRP A 428 -8.92 -8.63 8.60
C TRP A 428 -9.22 -7.23 8.06
N LEU A 429 -10.51 -6.91 8.04
CA LEU A 429 -11.05 -5.63 7.60
C LEU A 429 -11.95 -5.07 8.70
N ALA A 430 -12.04 -3.72 8.77
CA ALA A 430 -12.96 -3.04 9.70
C ALA A 430 -13.48 -1.73 9.08
N GLY A 431 -14.66 -1.29 9.48
CA GLY A 431 -15.28 -0.05 8.99
C GLY A 431 -15.68 -0.08 7.52
N GLY A 432 -16.05 1.06 6.97
CA GLY A 432 -16.32 1.24 5.54
C GLY A 432 -17.33 0.25 4.93
N GLY A 433 -18.37 -0.15 5.68
CA GLY A 433 -19.38 -1.12 5.21
C GLY A 433 -19.01 -2.60 5.43
N VAL A 434 -17.98 -2.87 6.23
CA VAL A 434 -17.63 -4.22 6.68
C VAL A 434 -18.51 -4.62 7.85
N ARG A 435 -19.01 -5.85 7.83
CA ARG A 435 -19.75 -6.44 8.95
C ARG A 435 -18.80 -6.93 10.02
N GLY A 436 -18.78 -6.28 11.19
CA GLY A 436 -17.92 -6.64 12.30
C GLY A 436 -18.32 -7.95 13.00
N GLY A 437 -17.40 -8.52 13.79
CA GLY A 437 -17.61 -9.71 14.61
C GLY A 437 -17.72 -11.03 13.82
N VAL A 438 -17.34 -11.05 12.54
CA VAL A 438 -17.48 -12.23 11.68
C VAL A 438 -16.14 -12.83 11.28
N SER A 439 -16.12 -14.15 11.11
CA SER A 439 -15.02 -14.88 10.46
C SER A 439 -15.53 -15.54 9.20
N TYR A 440 -14.79 -15.44 8.11
CA TYR A 440 -15.12 -16.00 6.81
C TYR A 440 -13.97 -16.86 6.27
N GLY A 441 -14.35 -18.01 5.74
CA GLY A 441 -13.40 -19.01 5.28
C GLY A 441 -12.61 -19.64 6.43
N GLU A 442 -12.04 -20.80 6.16
CA GLU A 442 -11.27 -21.55 7.14
C GLU A 442 -10.00 -22.11 6.51
N SER A 443 -8.92 -22.09 7.26
CA SER A 443 -7.76 -22.93 6.97
C SER A 443 -8.03 -24.36 7.44
N ASP A 444 -7.19 -25.30 7.01
CA ASP A 444 -7.26 -26.68 7.50
C ASP A 444 -6.96 -26.80 9.00
N GLU A 445 -7.03 -28.02 9.52
CA GLU A 445 -6.96 -28.32 10.96
C GLU A 445 -5.66 -27.82 11.63
N ILE A 446 -4.61 -27.60 10.86
CA ILE A 446 -3.29 -27.16 11.36
C ILE A 446 -2.87 -25.78 10.79
N GLY A 447 -3.68 -25.15 9.93
CA GLY A 447 -3.37 -23.86 9.34
C GLY A 447 -2.37 -23.94 8.17
N PHE A 448 -2.27 -25.09 7.50
CA PHE A 448 -1.34 -25.29 6.40
C PHE A 448 -1.88 -24.69 5.09
N LYS A 449 -3.16 -24.90 4.78
CA LYS A 449 -3.80 -24.41 3.55
C LYS A 449 -5.21 -23.90 3.78
N ALA A 450 -5.66 -22.99 2.93
CA ALA A 450 -7.05 -22.58 2.84
C ALA A 450 -7.92 -23.80 2.46
N ALA A 451 -8.92 -24.13 3.26
CA ALA A 451 -9.74 -25.33 3.11
C ALA A 451 -11.19 -25.02 2.74
N VAL A 452 -11.83 -24.07 3.43
CA VAL A 452 -13.25 -23.73 3.23
C VAL A 452 -13.36 -22.29 2.75
N ASN A 453 -14.20 -22.03 1.75
CA ASN A 453 -14.44 -20.69 1.21
C ASN A 453 -13.10 -19.96 0.92
N ARG A 454 -12.28 -20.54 0.10
CA ARG A 454 -10.96 -20.03 -0.25
C ARG A 454 -11.06 -18.65 -0.89
N VAL A 455 -10.22 -17.73 -0.43
CA VAL A 455 -10.20 -16.32 -0.88
C VAL A 455 -8.86 -16.05 -1.56
N HIS A 456 -8.89 -15.82 -2.85
CA HIS A 456 -7.72 -15.35 -3.58
C HIS A 456 -7.50 -13.85 -3.32
N LEU A 457 -6.25 -13.37 -3.40
CA LEU A 457 -5.96 -11.93 -3.21
C LEU A 457 -6.77 -11.02 -4.16
N ASN A 458 -7.10 -11.50 -5.37
CA ASN A 458 -7.95 -10.74 -6.30
C ASN A 458 -9.40 -10.60 -5.83
N ASP A 459 -9.89 -11.50 -4.96
CA ASP A 459 -11.21 -11.39 -4.33
C ASP A 459 -11.21 -10.28 -3.26
N LEU A 460 -10.09 -10.16 -2.53
CA LEU A 460 -9.87 -9.03 -1.62
C LEU A 460 -9.87 -7.71 -2.41
N HIS A 461 -9.15 -7.64 -3.54
CA HIS A 461 -9.14 -6.46 -4.41
C HIS A 461 -10.53 -6.11 -4.95
N ALA A 462 -11.28 -7.11 -5.42
CA ALA A 462 -12.66 -6.92 -5.88
C ALA A 462 -13.56 -6.37 -4.76
N THR A 463 -13.35 -6.86 -3.52
CA THR A 463 -14.11 -6.45 -2.33
C THR A 463 -13.76 -5.01 -1.92
N ILE A 464 -12.48 -4.64 -1.92
CA ILE A 464 -12.03 -3.26 -1.65
C ILE A 464 -12.68 -2.29 -2.65
N LEU A 465 -12.59 -2.59 -3.95
CA LEU A 465 -13.21 -1.75 -4.99
C LEU A 465 -14.72 -1.68 -4.81
N HIS A 466 -15.38 -2.79 -4.48
CA HIS A 466 -16.82 -2.83 -4.25
C HIS A 466 -17.24 -1.92 -3.07
N LEU A 467 -16.55 -1.98 -1.95
CA LEU A 467 -16.82 -1.10 -0.79
C LEU A 467 -16.67 0.39 -1.15
N LEU A 468 -15.76 0.71 -2.05
CA LEU A 468 -15.56 2.06 -2.60
C LEU A 468 -16.56 2.42 -3.72
N GLY A 469 -17.57 1.59 -3.98
CA GLY A 469 -18.57 1.84 -5.03
C GLY A 469 -18.06 1.62 -6.46
N LEU A 470 -16.94 0.93 -6.62
CA LEU A 470 -16.33 0.64 -7.91
C LEU A 470 -16.60 -0.82 -8.34
N ASP A 471 -17.17 -1.00 -9.51
CA ASP A 471 -17.25 -2.30 -10.16
C ASP A 471 -15.88 -2.66 -10.75
N HIS A 472 -15.21 -3.65 -10.17
CA HIS A 472 -13.88 -4.08 -10.58
C HIS A 472 -13.80 -4.61 -12.02
N LYS A 473 -14.95 -4.98 -12.63
CA LYS A 473 -15.03 -5.43 -14.04
C LYS A 473 -15.20 -4.26 -15.00
N ARG A 474 -15.86 -3.17 -14.56
CA ARG A 474 -16.06 -1.96 -15.33
C ARG A 474 -14.90 -0.97 -15.21
N LEU A 475 -14.17 -0.97 -14.09
CA LEU A 475 -13.00 -0.12 -13.89
C LEU A 475 -11.83 -0.68 -14.70
N THR A 476 -11.66 -0.16 -15.92
CA THR A 476 -10.64 -0.62 -16.87
C THR A 476 -9.79 0.54 -17.37
N TYR A 477 -8.59 0.21 -17.83
CA TYR A 477 -7.70 1.14 -18.52
C TYR A 477 -7.14 0.45 -19.78
N MET A 478 -7.28 1.12 -20.93
CA MET A 478 -6.75 0.63 -22.21
C MET A 478 -5.23 0.87 -22.27
N TYR A 479 -4.48 -0.20 -22.37
CA TYR A 479 -3.03 -0.13 -22.51
C TYR A 479 -2.55 -1.21 -23.49
N ASN A 480 -1.73 -0.84 -24.46
CA ASN A 480 -1.21 -1.74 -25.51
C ASN A 480 -2.30 -2.64 -26.14
N GLY A 481 -3.45 -2.06 -26.48
CA GLY A 481 -4.53 -2.78 -27.17
C GLY A 481 -5.39 -3.69 -26.29
N ARG A 482 -5.19 -3.70 -24.95
CA ARG A 482 -5.98 -4.47 -24.00
C ARG A 482 -6.59 -3.57 -22.92
N ASN A 483 -7.84 -3.83 -22.55
CA ASN A 483 -8.45 -3.25 -21.34
C ASN A 483 -7.97 -4.02 -20.10
N PHE A 484 -7.09 -3.39 -19.32
CA PHE A 484 -6.63 -3.93 -18.05
C PHE A 484 -7.55 -3.51 -16.91
N ARG A 485 -7.60 -4.33 -15.87
CA ARG A 485 -8.27 -4.06 -14.59
C ARG A 485 -7.44 -4.62 -13.44
N LEU A 486 -7.63 -4.12 -12.21
CA LEU A 486 -6.87 -4.53 -11.03
C LEU A 486 -6.92 -6.05 -10.80
N THR A 487 -8.08 -6.67 -10.99
CA THR A 487 -8.32 -8.09 -10.73
C THR A 487 -8.00 -8.99 -11.92
N ASP A 488 -7.41 -8.47 -12.98
CA ASP A 488 -7.16 -9.15 -14.26
C ASP A 488 -8.41 -9.90 -14.75
N VAL A 489 -8.34 -11.23 -14.89
CA VAL A 489 -9.50 -12.06 -15.32
C VAL A 489 -10.29 -12.66 -14.15
N ALA A 490 -9.81 -12.49 -12.92
CA ALA A 490 -10.36 -13.08 -11.69
C ALA A 490 -11.11 -12.06 -10.80
N GLY A 491 -11.31 -12.40 -9.53
CA GLY A 491 -11.87 -11.57 -8.48
C GLY A 491 -13.37 -11.74 -8.31
N GLU A 492 -13.76 -12.13 -7.11
CA GLU A 492 -15.15 -12.17 -6.65
C GLU A 492 -15.32 -11.38 -5.36
N VAL A 493 -16.41 -10.62 -5.24
CA VAL A 493 -16.70 -9.85 -4.04
C VAL A 493 -17.06 -10.78 -2.91
N ILE A 494 -16.40 -10.67 -1.77
CA ILE A 494 -16.60 -11.48 -0.56
C ILE A 494 -17.85 -10.96 0.19
N ARG A 495 -19.02 -11.22 -0.35
CA ARG A 495 -20.30 -10.69 0.17
C ARG A 495 -20.59 -11.03 1.64
N PRO A 496 -20.23 -12.22 2.18
CA PRO A 496 -20.56 -12.56 3.57
C PRO A 496 -19.93 -11.65 4.63
N ILE A 497 -18.88 -10.88 4.30
CA ILE A 497 -18.27 -9.92 5.23
C ILE A 497 -18.79 -8.48 5.07
N LEU A 498 -19.77 -8.25 4.20
CA LEU A 498 -20.34 -6.93 3.95
C LEU A 498 -21.58 -6.69 4.86
N ALA A 499 -21.75 -5.40 5.28
CA ALA A 499 -22.89 -4.93 6.08
C ALA A 499 -24.09 -4.51 5.21
#